data_3b74c988791574761aecf2d600bda4eb
#
_entry.id   3b74c988791574761aecf2d600bda4eb
#
_cell.length_a   1.000
_cell.length_b   1.000
_cell.length_c   1.000
_cell.angle_alpha   90.00
_cell.angle_beta   90.00
_cell.angle_gamma   90.00
#
_symmetry.space_group_name_H-M   'P 1'
#
loop_
_entity.id
_entity.type
_entity.pdbx_description
1 polymer ?
#
loop_
_entity_poly.entity_id
_entity_poly.type
_entity_poly.pdbx_seq_one_letter_code
_entity_poly.pdbx_strand_id
1 'polypeptide(L)'
;MTLQQLTYLVTVADCGNITEAAEKLFISQPSLSAAIHNLEKEMGVTAFTRSNKGVTVTREGEELLSFARMLLEQADNMKEHFGNGERRTPKFS
;
A
#
# COMPACT_ATOMS: atom_id res chain seq x y z
N MET A 1 -3.67 11.05 2.26
CA MET A 1 -3.60 9.63 1.87
C MET A 1 -3.52 9.52 0.37
N THR A 2 -2.63 8.67 -0.11
CA THR A 2 -2.49 8.46 -1.55
C THR A 2 -2.53 6.96 -1.82
N LEU A 3 -2.80 6.61 -3.07
CA LEU A 3 -2.77 5.20 -3.46
C LEU A 3 -1.38 4.61 -3.26
N GLN A 4 -0.35 5.43 -3.46
CA GLN A 4 1.01 4.99 -3.23
C GLN A 4 1.23 4.60 -1.77
N GLN A 5 0.71 5.41 -0.85
CA GLN A 5 0.82 5.09 0.57
C GLN A 5 0.07 3.79 0.90
N LEU A 6 -1.08 3.59 0.27
CA LEU A 6 -1.83 2.35 0.48
C LEU A 6 -1.06 1.15 -0.05
N THR A 7 -0.40 1.31 -1.19
CA THR A 7 0.45 0.25 -1.73
C THR A 7 1.59 -0.07 -0.76
N TYR A 8 2.19 0.97 -0.20
CA TYR A 8 3.26 0.77 0.78
C TYR A 8 2.76 0.00 1.99
N LEU A 9 1.59 0.39 2.49
CA LEU A 9 0.99 -0.24 3.66
C LEU A 9 0.79 -1.74 3.41
N VAL A 10 0.18 -2.07 2.28
CA VAL A 10 -0.11 -3.46 1.94
C VAL A 10 1.19 -4.25 1.75
N THR A 11 2.17 -3.64 1.10
CA THR A 11 3.45 -4.33 0.86
C THR A 11 4.14 -4.67 2.16
N VAL A 12 4.14 -3.73 3.12
CA VAL A 12 4.76 -3.98 4.42
C VAL A 12 4.03 -5.13 5.13
N ALA A 13 2.70 -5.12 5.07
CA ALA A 13 1.92 -6.17 5.71
C ALA A 13 2.21 -7.54 5.08
N ASP A 14 2.29 -7.59 3.76
CA ASP A 14 2.52 -8.84 3.06
C ASP A 14 3.92 -9.37 3.29
N CYS A 15 4.91 -8.49 3.37
CA CYS A 15 6.29 -8.91 3.61
C CYS A 15 6.56 -9.23 5.08
N GLY A 16 5.86 -8.57 5.97
CA GLY A 16 6.10 -8.74 7.40
C GLY A 16 7.42 -8.14 7.85
N ASN A 17 8.04 -7.30 7.02
CA ASN A 17 9.37 -6.80 7.25
C ASN A 17 9.55 -5.50 6.46
N ILE A 18 9.93 -4.44 7.16
CA ILE A 18 10.07 -3.12 6.52
C ILE A 18 11.21 -3.09 5.51
N THR A 19 12.31 -3.73 5.85
CA THR A 19 13.48 -3.73 4.97
C THR A 19 13.15 -4.44 3.65
N GLU A 20 12.52 -5.58 3.76
CA GLU A 20 12.16 -6.36 2.57
C GLU A 20 11.14 -5.60 1.72
N ALA A 21 10.18 -4.98 2.37
CA ALA A 21 9.17 -4.20 1.66
C ALA A 21 9.80 -3.04 0.92
N ALA A 22 10.75 -2.35 1.55
CA ALA A 22 11.44 -1.23 0.91
C ALA A 22 12.20 -1.69 -0.32
N GLU A 23 12.82 -2.85 -0.24
CA GLU A 23 13.53 -3.43 -1.37
C GLU A 23 12.58 -3.72 -2.52
N LYS A 24 11.44 -4.31 -2.19
CA LYS A 24 10.43 -4.62 -3.21
C LYS A 24 9.91 -3.36 -3.88
N LEU A 25 9.80 -2.29 -3.13
CA LEU A 25 9.25 -1.05 -3.62
C LEU A 25 10.30 -0.14 -4.24
N PHE A 26 11.56 -0.54 -4.17
CA PHE A 26 12.68 0.24 -4.71
C PHE A 26 12.77 1.62 -4.07
N ILE A 27 12.57 1.68 -2.76
CA ILE A 27 12.71 2.91 -2.00
C ILE A 27 13.54 2.63 -0.76
N SER A 28 14.01 3.70 -0.12
CA SER A 28 14.79 3.55 1.08
C SER A 28 13.86 3.19 2.25
N GLN A 29 14.43 2.50 3.23
CA GLN A 29 13.67 2.13 4.42
C GLN A 29 13.14 3.36 5.16
N PRO A 30 13.94 4.41 5.37
CA PRO A 30 13.40 5.60 6.03
C PRO A 30 12.25 6.23 5.29
N SER A 31 12.29 6.23 3.95
CA SER A 31 11.20 6.79 3.16
C SER A 31 9.92 5.98 3.36
N LEU A 32 10.05 4.66 3.35
CA LEU A 32 8.90 3.79 3.57
C LEU A 32 8.33 3.99 4.96
N SER A 33 9.21 4.02 5.97
CA SER A 33 8.77 4.22 7.35
C SER A 33 8.04 5.54 7.51
N ALA A 34 8.56 6.59 6.91
CA ALA A 34 7.94 7.91 6.99
C ALA A 34 6.55 7.91 6.35
N ALA A 35 6.43 7.26 5.19
CA ALA A 35 5.14 7.20 4.49
C ALA A 35 4.10 6.46 5.33
N ILE A 36 4.49 5.34 5.93
CA ILE A 36 3.60 4.57 6.76
C ILE A 36 3.19 5.37 7.98
N HIS A 37 4.17 6.04 8.60
CA HIS A 37 3.91 6.83 9.79
C HIS A 37 2.93 7.98 9.50
N ASN A 38 3.13 8.64 8.36
CA ASN A 38 2.25 9.73 7.96
C ASN A 38 0.82 9.23 7.73
N LEU A 39 0.69 8.06 7.14
CA LEU A 39 -0.62 7.47 6.90
C LEU A 39 -1.28 7.12 8.24
N GLU A 40 -0.54 6.53 9.14
CA GLU A 40 -1.05 6.19 10.46
C GLU A 40 -1.54 7.43 11.19
N LYS A 41 -0.76 8.50 11.09
CA LYS A 41 -1.11 9.75 11.73
C LYS A 41 -2.40 10.33 11.14
N GLU A 42 -2.50 10.30 9.84
CA GLU A 42 -3.67 10.83 9.14
C GLU A 42 -4.93 10.07 9.54
N MET A 43 -4.81 8.76 9.63
CA MET A 43 -5.96 7.91 9.94
C MET A 43 -6.22 7.80 11.45
N GLY A 44 -5.26 8.22 12.26
CA GLY A 44 -5.41 8.14 13.71
C GLY A 44 -5.32 6.74 14.24
N VAL A 45 -4.60 5.85 13.55
CA VAL A 45 -4.47 4.46 13.99
C VAL A 45 -3.01 4.04 13.93
N THR A 46 -2.67 3.04 14.74
CA THR A 46 -1.37 2.39 14.65
C THR A 46 -1.59 1.09 13.87
N ALA A 47 -1.05 1.04 12.67
CA ALA A 47 -1.27 -0.12 11.80
C ALA A 47 -0.33 -1.27 12.13
N PHE A 48 0.90 -0.95 12.52
CA PHE A 48 1.91 -1.98 12.78
C PHE A 48 2.60 -1.77 14.10
N THR A 49 3.00 -2.88 14.72
CA THR A 49 3.95 -2.85 15.83
C THR A 49 5.21 -3.54 15.34
N ARG A 50 6.34 -3.05 15.81
CA ARG A 50 7.63 -3.59 15.39
C ARG A 50 8.27 -4.39 16.50
N SER A 51 8.97 -5.44 16.09
CA SER A 51 9.69 -6.28 17.03
C SER A 51 10.95 -6.76 16.34
N ASN A 52 11.76 -7.53 17.08
CA ASN A 52 12.97 -8.11 16.52
C ASN A 52 12.69 -9.01 15.34
N LYS A 53 11.50 -9.53 15.27
CA LYS A 53 11.14 -10.47 14.21
C LYS A 53 10.50 -9.81 13.00
N GLY A 54 10.32 -8.50 13.05
CA GLY A 54 9.72 -7.78 11.95
C GLY A 54 8.54 -6.96 12.42
N VAL A 55 7.50 -6.87 11.57
CA VAL A 55 6.32 -6.10 11.93
C VAL A 55 5.11 -7.02 12.04
N THR A 56 4.25 -6.67 12.97
CA THR A 56 3.00 -7.37 13.19
C THR A 56 1.87 -6.36 12.96
N VAL A 57 0.82 -6.79 12.32
CA VAL A 57 -0.32 -5.91 12.04
C VAL A 57 -1.20 -5.86 13.29
N THR A 58 -1.58 -4.65 13.68
CA THR A 58 -2.48 -4.48 14.82
C THR A 58 -3.90 -4.77 14.36
N ARG A 59 -4.81 -4.80 15.33
CA ARG A 59 -6.21 -5.00 15.00
C ARG A 59 -6.73 -3.88 14.10
N GLU A 60 -6.41 -2.65 14.48
CA GLU A 60 -6.80 -1.50 13.68
C GLU A 60 -6.13 -1.53 12.32
N GLY A 61 -4.90 -2.04 12.29
CA GLY A 61 -4.18 -2.19 11.03
C GLY A 61 -4.86 -3.16 10.10
N GLU A 62 -5.45 -4.23 10.64
CA GLU A 62 -6.19 -5.18 9.81
C GLU A 62 -7.38 -4.52 9.14
N GLU A 63 -8.08 -3.68 9.89
CA GLU A 63 -9.19 -2.92 9.33
C GLU A 63 -8.71 -1.97 8.24
N LEU A 64 -7.64 -1.25 8.53
CA LEU A 64 -7.10 -0.30 7.58
C LEU A 64 -6.65 -1.01 6.32
N LEU A 65 -6.01 -2.17 6.46
CA LEU A 65 -5.58 -2.98 5.32
C LEU A 65 -6.75 -3.44 4.48
N SER A 66 -7.83 -3.81 5.12
CA SER A 66 -9.03 -4.23 4.43
C SER A 66 -9.52 -3.13 3.47
N PHE A 67 -9.58 -1.90 3.97
CA PHE A 67 -9.97 -0.77 3.15
C PHE A 67 -8.94 -0.48 2.08
N ALA A 68 -7.66 -0.57 2.44
CA ALA A 68 -6.59 -0.29 1.50
C ALA A 68 -6.62 -1.25 0.31
N ARG A 69 -6.81 -2.54 0.59
CA ARG A 69 -6.86 -3.53 -0.49
C ARG A 69 -8.05 -3.28 -1.39
N MET A 70 -9.18 -2.92 -0.79
CA MET A 70 -10.38 -2.63 -1.56
C MET A 70 -10.18 -1.43 -2.47
N LEU A 71 -9.60 -0.37 -1.94
CA LEU A 71 -9.35 0.84 -2.72
C LEU A 71 -8.36 0.59 -3.85
N LEU A 72 -7.31 -0.19 -3.58
CA LEU A 72 -6.33 -0.51 -4.59
C LEU A 72 -6.94 -1.37 -5.69
N GLU A 73 -7.81 -2.29 -5.31
CA GLU A 73 -8.49 -3.13 -6.29
C GLU A 73 -9.38 -2.29 -7.19
N GLN A 74 -10.10 -1.34 -6.60
CA GLN A 74 -10.95 -0.46 -7.39
C GLN A 74 -10.14 0.41 -8.32
N ALA A 75 -8.99 0.89 -7.85
CA ALA A 75 -8.11 1.68 -8.70
C ALA A 75 -7.62 0.86 -9.88
N ASP A 76 -7.27 -0.40 -9.64
CA ASP A 76 -6.82 -1.28 -10.72
C ASP A 76 -7.94 -1.56 -11.70
N ASN A 77 -9.14 -1.78 -11.19
CA ASN A 77 -10.30 -2.01 -12.04
C ASN A 77 -10.57 -0.81 -12.95
N MET A 78 -10.43 0.38 -12.38
CA MET A 78 -10.63 1.59 -13.15
C MET A 78 -9.59 1.70 -14.26
N LYS A 79 -8.34 1.42 -13.93
CA LYS A 79 -7.26 1.46 -14.91
C LYS A 79 -7.49 0.45 -16.01
N GLU A 80 -7.93 -0.73 -15.64
CA GLU A 80 -8.19 -1.77 -16.62
C GLU A 80 -9.30 -1.39 -17.55
N HIS A 81 -10.34 -0.83 -16.99
CA HIS A 81 -11.51 -0.46 -17.78
C HIS A 81 -11.16 0.60 -18.83
N PHE A 82 -10.42 1.62 -18.43
CA PHE A 82 -10.10 2.71 -19.35
C PHE A 82 -8.75 2.55 -20.04
N GLY A 83 -7.75 2.11 -19.28
CA GLY A 83 -6.41 1.97 -19.80
C GLY A 83 -6.29 0.88 -20.84
N ASN A 84 -6.90 -0.27 -20.59
CA ASN A 84 -6.85 -1.36 -21.55
C ASN A 84 -7.55 -1.00 -22.83
N GLY A 85 -8.63 -0.29 -22.70
CA GLY A 85 -9.33 0.18 -23.88
C GLY A 85 -8.44 1.05 -24.72
N GLU A 86 -7.71 1.93 -24.07
CA GLU A 86 -6.77 2.77 -24.76
C GLU A 86 -5.71 1.98 -25.46
N ARG A 87 -5.16 1.02 -24.77
CA ARG A 87 -4.08 0.25 -25.36
C ARG A 87 -4.54 -0.59 -26.50
N ARG A 88 -5.74 -1.15 -26.37
CA ARG A 88 -6.22 -2.04 -27.38
C ARG A 88 -6.75 -1.31 -28.55
N THR A 89 -7.25 -0.12 -28.34
CA THR A 89 -7.81 0.54 -29.41
C THR A 89 -7.20 1.68 -29.60
N PRO A 90 -6.20 1.64 -29.90
CA PRO A 90 -5.69 2.82 -30.32
C PRO A 90 -6.58 3.18 -31.28
N LYS A 91 -7.31 2.62 -31.55
CA LYS A 91 -8.06 2.86 -32.32
C LYS A 91 -9.07 3.49 -31.98
N PHE A 92 -9.39 3.68 -31.25
CA PHE A 92 -10.34 4.24 -30.95
C PHE A 92 -10.30 5.20 -31.14
N SER A 93 -9.73 4.97 -31.48
CA SER A 93 -9.59 5.53 -31.76
C SER A 93 -9.65 5.43 -32.10
#